data_184e2920811d7018bba775275daefa3c
#
_entry.id   184e2920811d7018bba775275daefa3c
#
_cell.length_a   1.000
_cell.length_b   1.000
_cell.length_c   1.000
_cell.angle_alpha   90.00
_cell.angle_beta   90.00
_cell.angle_gamma   90.00
#
_symmetry.space_group_name_H-M   'P 1'
#
loop_
_entity.id
_entity.type
_entity.pdbx_description
1 polymer ?
#
loop_
_entity_poly.entity_id
_entity_poly.type
_entity_poly.pdbx_seq_one_letter_code
_entity_poly.pdbx_strand_id
1 'polypeptide(L)'
;MTRLEAIQADITTVEVDAIVNAANSSLQGGGGVDGAIHAAGGPAILSECREIVARHGPLPPGQAVITTAGDLPSRFVVHTVGPIWGTVPDDEAVDLLASCYQNSMSQARQSSCRSVAFPNISTGVYHFPKPLAAQTAVNAVKIWLEASPGALDTVLFVCFGPENLMLYQELLGH
;
A
#
# COMPACT_ATOMS: atom_id res chain seq x y z
N MET A 1 19.86 -9.11 0.04
CA MET A 1 19.23 -8.31 -1.03
C MET A 1 17.73 -8.50 -1.02
N THR A 2 16.99 -7.44 -1.15
CA THR A 2 15.52 -7.50 -1.13
C THR A 2 14.98 -8.03 -2.45
N ARG A 3 14.08 -9.00 -2.38
CA ARG A 3 13.37 -9.51 -3.55
C ARG A 3 12.21 -8.57 -3.89
N LEU A 4 12.20 -8.05 -5.12
CA LEU A 4 11.11 -7.25 -5.68
C LEU A 4 10.40 -8.07 -6.75
N GLU A 5 9.09 -8.26 -6.62
CA GLU A 5 8.32 -9.06 -7.56
C GLU A 5 6.92 -8.47 -7.75
N ALA A 6 6.40 -8.58 -8.95
CA ALA A 6 5.00 -8.27 -9.27
C ALA A 6 4.24 -9.56 -9.54
N ILE A 7 3.07 -9.69 -8.91
CA ILE A 7 2.19 -10.84 -9.07
C ILE A 7 0.76 -10.37 -9.32
N GLN A 8 -0.03 -11.20 -9.98
CA GLN A 8 -1.48 -10.99 -10.10
C GLN A 8 -2.16 -11.90 -9.10
N ALA A 9 -2.81 -11.32 -8.10
CA ALA A 9 -3.44 -12.06 -7.02
C ALA A 9 -4.46 -11.20 -6.27
N ASP A 10 -5.24 -11.83 -5.42
CA ASP A 10 -6.06 -11.17 -4.41
C ASP A 10 -5.15 -10.92 -3.18
N ILE A 11 -4.92 -9.66 -2.85
CA ILE A 11 -4.01 -9.29 -1.77
C ILE A 11 -4.46 -9.85 -0.40
N THR A 12 -5.75 -10.11 -0.23
CA THR A 12 -6.28 -10.68 1.02
C THR A 12 -5.87 -12.12 1.25
N THR A 13 -5.32 -12.78 0.23
CA THR A 13 -4.84 -14.17 0.32
C THR A 13 -3.32 -14.27 0.41
N VAL A 14 -2.60 -13.15 0.31
CA VAL A 14 -1.14 -13.14 0.26
C VAL A 14 -0.54 -13.30 1.65
N GLU A 15 0.37 -14.26 1.80
CA GLU A 15 1.05 -14.55 3.06
C GLU A 15 2.35 -13.75 3.15
N VAL A 16 2.27 -12.59 3.79
CA VAL A 16 3.40 -11.69 4.09
C VAL A 16 3.21 -11.16 5.49
N ASP A 17 4.23 -10.50 6.03
CA ASP A 17 4.12 -9.89 7.36
C ASP A 17 3.11 -8.74 7.38
N ALA A 18 3.13 -7.87 6.38
CA ALA A 18 2.19 -6.77 6.26
C ALA A 18 1.66 -6.65 4.84
N ILE A 19 0.35 -6.53 4.69
CA ILE A 19 -0.26 -6.06 3.46
C ILE A 19 -0.60 -4.57 3.60
N VAL A 20 -0.57 -3.85 2.50
CA VAL A 20 -0.91 -2.42 2.46
C VAL A 20 -2.32 -2.25 1.91
N ASN A 21 -3.10 -1.41 2.56
CA ASN A 21 -4.44 -1.05 2.15
C ASN A 21 -4.45 0.35 1.53
N ALA A 22 -5.05 0.48 0.37
CA ALA A 22 -5.34 1.77 -0.25
C ALA A 22 -6.63 2.32 0.38
N ALA A 23 -6.49 3.00 1.50
CA ALA A 23 -7.59 3.49 2.32
C ALA A 23 -8.05 4.88 1.87
N ASN A 24 -9.21 5.30 2.36
CA ASN A 24 -9.61 6.71 2.34
C ASN A 24 -9.24 7.37 3.68
N SER A 25 -9.34 8.71 3.74
CA SER A 25 -8.92 9.48 4.93
C SER A 25 -9.69 9.13 6.20
N SER A 26 -10.94 8.69 6.08
CA SER A 26 -11.76 8.31 7.24
C SER A 26 -11.35 6.99 7.89
N LEU A 27 -10.62 6.14 7.18
CA LEU A 27 -10.20 4.80 7.58
C LEU A 27 -11.36 3.87 7.97
N GLN A 28 -12.58 4.13 7.49
CA GLN A 28 -13.76 3.36 7.87
C GLN A 28 -14.22 2.36 6.83
N GLY A 29 -13.35 2.01 5.89
CA GLY A 29 -13.68 1.09 4.82
C GLY A 29 -14.25 1.83 3.61
N GLY A 30 -14.51 1.09 2.57
CA GLY A 30 -15.03 1.59 1.31
C GLY A 30 -15.15 0.46 0.31
N GLY A 31 -15.00 0.77 -0.98
CA GLY A 31 -15.02 -0.22 -2.05
C GLY A 31 -13.62 -0.71 -2.43
N GLY A 32 -13.55 -1.50 -3.49
CA GLY A 32 -12.30 -2.00 -4.02
C GLY A 32 -11.47 -2.80 -3.01
N VAL A 33 -10.16 -2.61 -3.02
CA VAL A 33 -9.26 -3.34 -2.12
C VAL A 33 -9.53 -3.03 -0.64
N ASP A 34 -9.91 -1.79 -0.32
CA ASP A 34 -10.25 -1.37 1.04
C ASP A 34 -11.43 -2.19 1.58
N GLY A 35 -12.50 -2.30 0.80
CA GLY A 35 -13.66 -3.12 1.17
C GLY A 35 -13.30 -4.60 1.31
N ALA A 36 -12.49 -5.13 0.40
CA ALA A 36 -12.06 -6.53 0.45
C ALA A 36 -11.22 -6.84 1.70
N ILE A 37 -10.30 -5.96 2.07
CA ILE A 37 -9.45 -6.13 3.25
C ILE A 37 -10.30 -6.10 4.52
N HIS A 38 -11.21 -5.15 4.67
CA HIS A 38 -12.10 -5.09 5.83
C HIS A 38 -13.03 -6.30 5.92
N ALA A 39 -13.57 -6.75 4.78
CA ALA A 39 -14.45 -7.93 4.75
C ALA A 39 -13.71 -9.20 5.15
N ALA A 40 -12.52 -9.42 4.61
CA ALA A 40 -11.73 -10.64 4.88
C ALA A 40 -11.09 -10.61 6.27
N GLY A 41 -10.68 -9.45 6.75
CA GLY A 41 -10.01 -9.30 8.05
C GLY A 41 -10.95 -9.28 9.24
N GLY A 42 -12.21 -8.94 9.02
CA GLY A 42 -13.21 -8.85 10.07
C GLY A 42 -13.20 -7.53 10.85
N PRO A 43 -14.02 -7.40 11.89
CA PRO A 43 -14.29 -6.12 12.56
C PRO A 43 -13.13 -5.54 13.37
N ALA A 44 -12.12 -6.34 13.71
CA ALA A 44 -11.00 -5.87 14.52
C ALA A 44 -10.19 -4.77 13.80
N ILE A 45 -10.06 -4.85 12.47
CA ILE A 45 -9.36 -3.84 11.68
C ILE A 45 -10.08 -2.50 11.78
N LEU A 46 -11.39 -2.49 11.55
CA LEU A 46 -12.20 -1.28 11.62
C LEU A 46 -12.16 -0.66 13.02
N SER A 47 -12.19 -1.49 14.05
CA SER A 47 -12.13 -1.04 15.44
C SER A 47 -10.85 -0.26 15.72
N GLU A 48 -9.68 -0.78 15.30
CA GLU A 48 -8.42 -0.08 15.46
C GLU A 48 -8.34 1.18 14.61
N CYS A 49 -8.86 1.15 13.38
CA CYS A 49 -8.93 2.33 12.52
C CYS A 49 -9.73 3.46 13.17
N ARG A 50 -10.86 3.14 13.78
CA ARG A 50 -11.70 4.12 14.50
C ARG A 50 -10.98 4.73 15.70
N GLU A 51 -10.21 3.93 16.43
CA GLU A 51 -9.40 4.44 17.53
C GLU A 51 -8.33 5.42 17.07
N ILE A 52 -7.66 5.11 15.94
CA ILE A 52 -6.64 5.98 15.35
C ILE A 52 -7.26 7.32 14.94
N VAL A 53 -8.39 7.31 14.25
CA VAL A 53 -9.08 8.53 13.82
C VAL A 53 -9.59 9.33 15.02
N ALA A 54 -10.07 8.67 16.07
CA ALA A 54 -10.53 9.34 17.28
C ALA A 54 -9.39 10.08 18.00
N ARG A 55 -8.16 9.55 17.95
CA ARG A 55 -6.99 10.16 18.60
C ARG A 55 -6.30 11.22 17.73
N HIS A 56 -6.20 10.99 16.42
CA HIS A 56 -5.35 11.76 15.52
C HIS A 56 -6.10 12.49 14.41
N GLY A 57 -7.41 12.25 14.26
CA GLY A 57 -8.19 12.76 13.15
C GLY A 57 -8.00 11.94 11.88
N PRO A 58 -8.61 12.40 10.76
CA PRO A 58 -8.49 11.72 9.46
C PRO A 58 -7.03 11.59 9.02
N LEU A 59 -6.72 10.51 8.29
CA LEU A 59 -5.36 10.29 7.76
C LEU A 59 -5.17 11.09 6.48
N PRO A 60 -4.21 12.04 6.43
CA PRO A 60 -3.96 12.81 5.22
C PRO A 60 -3.34 11.95 4.11
N PRO A 61 -3.50 12.36 2.83
CA PRO A 61 -2.81 11.70 1.72
C PRO A 61 -1.30 11.64 1.93
N GLY A 62 -0.69 10.52 1.54
CA GLY A 62 0.74 10.28 1.69
C GLY A 62 1.16 9.70 3.03
N GLN A 63 0.32 9.76 4.05
CA GLN A 63 0.60 9.22 5.38
C GLN A 63 0.19 7.75 5.47
N ALA A 64 0.72 7.04 6.47
CA ALA A 64 0.42 5.64 6.70
C ALA A 64 0.32 5.34 8.20
N VAL A 65 -0.58 4.41 8.54
CA VAL A 65 -0.74 3.89 9.91
C VAL A 65 -0.86 2.37 9.85
N ILE A 66 -0.57 1.70 10.95
CA ILE A 66 -0.59 0.24 11.01
C ILE A 66 -1.63 -0.26 12.01
N THR A 67 -2.34 -1.34 11.65
CA THR A 67 -3.32 -2.01 12.52
C THR A 67 -3.09 -3.51 12.52
N THR A 68 -3.83 -4.22 13.38
CA THR A 68 -3.98 -5.67 13.26
C THR A 68 -4.50 -6.06 11.88
N ALA A 69 -4.18 -7.27 11.45
CA ALA A 69 -4.75 -7.86 10.24
C ALA A 69 -6.03 -8.69 10.50
N GLY A 70 -6.42 -8.84 11.76
CA GLY A 70 -7.59 -9.66 12.11
C GLY A 70 -7.46 -11.09 11.61
N ASP A 71 -8.42 -11.51 10.78
CA ASP A 71 -8.47 -12.88 10.26
C ASP A 71 -7.64 -13.09 8.97
N LEU A 72 -6.96 -12.06 8.49
CA LEU A 72 -6.11 -12.17 7.29
C LEU A 72 -4.87 -13.03 7.56
N PRO A 73 -4.27 -13.65 6.52
CA PRO A 73 -3.03 -14.43 6.70
C PRO A 73 -1.80 -13.59 7.06
N SER A 74 -1.83 -12.27 6.82
CA SER A 74 -0.75 -11.37 7.25
C SER A 74 -0.85 -11.05 8.75
N ARG A 75 0.24 -10.51 9.32
CA ARG A 75 0.27 -10.10 10.73
C ARG A 75 -0.31 -8.71 10.94
N PHE A 76 -0.11 -7.82 9.98
CA PHE A 76 -0.53 -6.43 10.06
C PHE A 76 -1.14 -5.96 8.74
N VAL A 77 -1.93 -4.89 8.84
CA VAL A 77 -2.35 -4.08 7.69
C VAL A 77 -1.80 -2.67 7.88
N VAL A 78 -1.09 -2.19 6.86
CA VAL A 78 -0.67 -0.79 6.79
C VAL A 78 -1.70 -0.05 5.93
N HIS A 79 -2.32 0.97 6.48
CA HIS A 79 -3.31 1.79 5.77
C HIS A 79 -2.63 3.07 5.28
N THR A 80 -2.72 3.35 4.00
CA THR A 80 -2.19 4.59 3.42
C THR A 80 -3.24 5.20 2.49
N VAL A 81 -3.26 6.52 2.42
CA VAL A 81 -4.24 7.27 1.61
C VAL A 81 -3.52 7.84 0.40
N GLY A 82 -3.83 7.28 -0.77
CA GLY A 82 -3.28 7.80 -2.03
C GLY A 82 -3.94 9.10 -2.45
N PRO A 83 -3.27 9.90 -3.28
CA PRO A 83 -3.86 11.13 -3.82
C PRO A 83 -4.94 10.80 -4.86
N ILE A 84 -5.95 11.67 -4.96
CA ILE A 84 -6.94 11.66 -6.02
C ILE A 84 -6.39 12.49 -7.17
N TRP A 85 -6.18 11.84 -8.32
CA TRP A 85 -5.62 12.51 -9.49
C TRP A 85 -6.49 13.70 -9.91
N GLY A 86 -5.84 14.82 -10.19
CA GLY A 86 -6.52 16.04 -10.63
C GLY A 86 -6.95 16.99 -9.51
N THR A 87 -6.76 16.61 -8.22
CA THR A 87 -7.09 17.48 -7.07
C THR A 87 -5.93 18.38 -6.64
N VAL A 88 -4.71 18.02 -7.05
CA VAL A 88 -3.48 18.79 -6.81
C VAL A 88 -2.65 18.79 -8.09
N PRO A 89 -1.60 19.65 -8.21
CA PRO A 89 -0.70 19.57 -9.36
C PRO A 89 -0.10 18.16 -9.53
N ASP A 90 0.20 17.77 -10.77
CA ASP A 90 0.65 16.42 -11.10
C ASP A 90 1.93 16.01 -10.35
N ASP A 91 2.90 16.93 -10.21
CA ASP A 91 4.15 16.68 -9.49
C ASP A 91 3.89 16.45 -7.99
N GLU A 92 2.95 17.19 -7.40
CA GLU A 92 2.54 16.98 -6.01
C GLU A 92 1.85 15.64 -5.83
N ALA A 93 1.01 15.23 -6.78
CA ALA A 93 0.35 13.92 -6.75
C ALA A 93 1.39 12.78 -6.81
N VAL A 94 2.43 12.92 -7.62
CA VAL A 94 3.54 11.94 -7.70
C VAL A 94 4.27 11.86 -6.35
N ASP A 95 4.58 13.00 -5.73
CA ASP A 95 5.25 13.03 -4.43
C ASP A 95 4.40 12.39 -3.33
N LEU A 96 3.10 12.67 -3.31
CA LEU A 96 2.17 12.06 -2.35
C LEU A 96 2.09 10.54 -2.53
N LEU A 97 2.02 10.07 -3.78
CA LEU A 97 1.99 8.63 -4.05
C LEU A 97 3.30 7.96 -3.63
N ALA A 98 4.45 8.57 -3.93
CA ALA A 98 5.75 8.08 -3.47
C ALA A 98 5.80 7.98 -1.94
N SER A 99 5.27 8.99 -1.25
CA SER A 99 5.19 9.00 0.22
C SER A 99 4.35 7.85 0.77
N CYS A 100 3.27 7.48 0.09
CA CYS A 100 2.46 6.32 0.48
C CYS A 100 3.29 5.05 0.56
N TYR A 101 4.10 4.79 -0.46
CA TYR A 101 4.97 3.61 -0.50
C TYR A 101 6.05 3.66 0.57
N GLN A 102 6.74 4.79 0.69
CA GLN A 102 7.84 4.94 1.64
C GLN A 102 7.37 4.92 3.09
N ASN A 103 6.31 5.64 3.42
CA ASN A 103 5.75 5.64 4.77
C ASN A 103 5.18 4.28 5.16
N SER A 104 4.59 3.56 4.21
CA SER A 104 4.10 2.20 4.45
C SER A 104 5.23 1.24 4.82
N MET A 105 6.35 1.30 4.09
CA MET A 105 7.51 0.47 4.42
C MET A 105 8.13 0.84 5.76
N SER A 106 8.15 2.12 6.11
CA SER A 106 8.62 2.58 7.40
C SER A 106 7.76 2.06 8.56
N GLN A 107 6.43 2.06 8.39
CA GLN A 107 5.51 1.48 9.37
C GLN A 107 5.76 -0.02 9.54
N ALA A 108 5.92 -0.74 8.45
CA ALA A 108 6.20 -2.17 8.47
C ALA A 108 7.52 -2.47 9.20
N ARG A 109 8.57 -1.70 8.90
CA ARG A 109 9.87 -1.83 9.56
C ARG A 109 9.78 -1.61 11.07
N GLN A 110 9.06 -0.58 11.49
CA GLN A 110 8.86 -0.29 12.91
C GLN A 110 8.17 -1.43 13.68
N SER A 111 7.36 -2.22 12.99
CA SER A 111 6.69 -3.39 13.55
C SER A 111 7.46 -4.70 13.29
N SER A 112 8.73 -4.61 12.92
CA SER A 112 9.62 -5.76 12.69
C SER A 112 9.15 -6.69 11.56
N CYS A 113 8.44 -6.15 10.58
CA CYS A 113 8.06 -6.90 9.38
C CYS A 113 9.25 -7.05 8.45
N ARG A 114 9.35 -8.21 7.78
CA ARG A 114 10.38 -8.50 6.79
C ARG A 114 9.82 -8.63 5.38
N SER A 115 8.50 -8.72 5.23
CA SER A 115 7.83 -8.85 3.94
C SER A 115 6.60 -7.93 3.89
N VAL A 116 6.42 -7.26 2.74
CA VAL A 116 5.34 -6.30 2.51
C VAL A 116 4.74 -6.53 1.14
N ALA A 117 3.41 -6.49 1.04
CA ALA A 117 2.70 -6.55 -0.23
C ALA A 117 1.87 -5.29 -0.43
N PHE A 118 2.04 -4.66 -1.59
CA PHE A 118 1.34 -3.44 -1.98
C PHE A 118 0.26 -3.71 -3.02
N PRO A 119 -0.92 -3.07 -2.91
CA PRO A 119 -1.88 -3.01 -4.00
C PRO A 119 -1.49 -1.91 -4.99
N ASN A 120 -2.29 -1.75 -6.05
CA ASN A 120 -2.12 -0.64 -7.01
C ASN A 120 -2.80 0.63 -6.45
N ILE A 121 -2.06 1.41 -5.69
CA ILE A 121 -2.58 2.60 -4.99
C ILE A 121 -2.98 3.69 -5.99
N SER A 122 -4.13 4.33 -5.77
CA SER A 122 -4.69 5.47 -6.53
C SER A 122 -5.07 5.21 -7.98
N THR A 123 -4.89 4.00 -8.53
CA THR A 123 -5.16 3.72 -9.96
C THR A 123 -6.58 3.26 -10.26
N GLY A 124 -7.39 3.02 -9.24
CA GLY A 124 -8.81 2.71 -9.39
C GLY A 124 -9.65 3.97 -9.48
N VAL A 125 -10.57 4.15 -8.54
CA VAL A 125 -11.50 5.30 -8.50
C VAL A 125 -10.82 6.66 -8.34
N TYR A 126 -9.56 6.69 -7.94
CA TYR A 126 -8.78 7.94 -7.83
C TYR A 126 -8.11 8.34 -9.15
N HIS A 127 -8.18 7.51 -10.17
CA HIS A 127 -7.81 7.82 -11.57
C HIS A 127 -6.35 8.20 -11.83
N PHE A 128 -5.43 7.88 -10.94
CA PHE A 128 -4.02 8.11 -11.18
C PHE A 128 -3.59 7.33 -12.43
N PRO A 129 -2.88 7.94 -13.41
CA PRO A 129 -2.46 7.21 -14.61
C PRO A 129 -1.62 5.98 -14.27
N LYS A 130 -2.02 4.81 -14.75
CA LYS A 130 -1.40 3.53 -14.39
C LYS A 130 0.10 3.46 -14.68
N PRO A 131 0.59 3.88 -15.87
CA PRO A 131 2.04 3.83 -16.12
C PRO A 131 2.85 4.72 -15.18
N LEU A 132 2.37 5.92 -14.92
CA LEU A 132 3.02 6.86 -14.00
C LEU A 132 2.97 6.35 -12.56
N ALA A 133 1.85 5.76 -12.16
CA ALA A 133 1.70 5.19 -10.82
C ALA A 133 2.67 4.02 -10.60
N ALA A 134 2.81 3.13 -11.56
CA ALA A 134 3.74 2.00 -11.48
C ALA A 134 5.19 2.48 -11.39
N GLN A 135 5.58 3.43 -12.22
CA GLN A 135 6.92 4.01 -12.19
C GLN A 135 7.20 4.69 -10.86
N THR A 136 6.26 5.47 -10.35
CA THR A 136 6.38 6.14 -9.05
C THR A 136 6.56 5.13 -7.92
N ALA A 137 5.75 4.07 -7.91
CA ALA A 137 5.81 3.02 -6.91
C ALA A 137 7.17 2.32 -6.88
N VAL A 138 7.63 1.86 -8.04
CA VAL A 138 8.90 1.14 -8.15
C VAL A 138 10.08 2.04 -7.75
N ASN A 139 10.10 3.28 -8.22
CA ASN A 139 11.15 4.24 -7.86
C ASN A 139 11.16 4.53 -6.36
N ALA A 140 10.00 4.80 -5.77
CA ALA A 140 9.89 5.10 -4.34
C ALA A 140 10.38 3.93 -3.47
N VAL A 141 10.00 2.71 -3.84
CA VAL A 141 10.43 1.50 -3.13
C VAL A 141 11.94 1.31 -3.24
N LYS A 142 12.51 1.46 -4.43
CA LYS A 142 13.95 1.31 -4.64
C LYS A 142 14.75 2.34 -3.85
N ILE A 143 14.31 3.60 -3.85
CA ILE A 143 14.97 4.68 -3.09
C ILE A 143 14.95 4.35 -1.59
N TRP A 144 13.80 3.92 -1.06
CA TRP A 144 13.68 3.57 0.35
C TRP A 144 14.60 2.39 0.74
N LEU A 145 14.67 1.37 -0.11
CA LEU A 145 15.51 0.19 0.12
C LEU A 145 17.01 0.54 0.08
N GLU A 146 17.42 1.44 -0.80
CA GLU A 146 18.81 1.93 -0.85
C GLU A 146 19.19 2.67 0.42
N ALA A 147 18.26 3.45 0.99
CA ALA A 147 18.47 4.18 2.24
C ALA A 147 18.38 3.27 3.48
N SER A 148 17.80 2.09 3.35
CA SER A 148 17.57 1.15 4.46
C SER A 148 18.00 -0.28 4.07
N PRO A 149 19.31 -0.51 3.81
CA PRO A 149 19.79 -1.82 3.36
C PRO A 149 19.44 -2.93 4.35
N GLY A 150 18.94 -4.05 3.85
CA GLY A 150 18.63 -5.22 4.67
C GLY A 150 17.39 -5.08 5.56
N ALA A 151 16.64 -3.98 5.46
CA ALA A 151 15.46 -3.76 6.30
C ALA A 151 14.31 -4.71 5.96
N LEU A 152 14.14 -5.06 4.68
CA LEU A 152 13.10 -5.97 4.20
C LEU A 152 13.70 -7.07 3.33
N ASP A 153 13.12 -8.26 3.40
CA ASP A 153 13.53 -9.41 2.57
C ASP A 153 12.75 -9.45 1.25
N THR A 154 11.46 -9.08 1.29
CA THR A 154 10.56 -9.20 0.13
C THR A 154 9.58 -8.02 0.08
N VAL A 155 9.43 -7.44 -1.11
CA VAL A 155 8.37 -6.49 -1.43
C VAL A 155 7.63 -7.02 -2.66
N LEU A 156 6.32 -7.24 -2.53
CA LEU A 156 5.45 -7.68 -3.62
C LEU A 156 4.56 -6.54 -4.07
N PHE A 157 4.46 -6.36 -5.38
CA PHE A 157 3.46 -5.51 -5.99
C PHE A 157 2.33 -6.41 -6.47
N VAL A 158 1.20 -6.40 -5.76
CA VAL A 158 0.06 -7.28 -6.02
C VAL A 158 -0.90 -6.55 -6.94
N CYS A 159 -0.95 -6.99 -8.19
CA CYS A 159 -1.74 -6.35 -9.23
C CYS A 159 -3.10 -7.02 -9.34
N PHE A 160 -4.15 -6.21 -9.46
CA PHE A 160 -5.50 -6.70 -9.61
C PHE A 160 -5.74 -7.27 -11.02
N GLY A 161 -5.21 -6.59 -12.06
CA GLY A 161 -5.41 -6.98 -13.43
C GLY A 161 -4.11 -7.14 -14.23
N PRO A 162 -4.21 -7.71 -15.46
CA PRO A 162 -3.02 -7.97 -16.27
C PRO A 162 -2.33 -6.71 -16.78
N GLU A 163 -3.03 -5.61 -16.97
CA GLU A 163 -2.44 -4.35 -17.43
C GLU A 163 -1.41 -3.82 -16.41
N ASN A 164 -1.78 -3.74 -15.14
CA ASN A 164 -0.86 -3.33 -14.08
C ASN A 164 0.29 -4.33 -13.93
N LEU A 165 -0.01 -5.62 -13.98
CA LEU A 165 1.03 -6.66 -13.90
C LEU A 165 2.12 -6.46 -14.96
N MET A 166 1.73 -6.23 -16.20
CA MET A 166 2.67 -6.00 -17.30
C MET A 166 3.54 -4.76 -17.07
N LEU A 167 2.94 -3.67 -16.61
CA LEU A 167 3.66 -2.44 -16.29
C LEU A 167 4.73 -2.66 -15.23
N TYR A 168 4.37 -3.33 -14.13
CA TYR A 168 5.32 -3.61 -13.06
C TYR A 168 6.40 -4.60 -13.47
N GLN A 169 6.04 -5.65 -14.20
CA GLN A 169 7.01 -6.63 -14.69
C GLN A 169 8.06 -5.98 -15.59
N GLU A 170 7.64 -5.10 -16.49
CA GLU A 170 8.52 -4.37 -17.38
C GLU A 170 9.49 -3.50 -16.57
N LEU A 171 9.00 -2.76 -15.57
CA LEU A 171 9.83 -1.90 -14.72
C LEU A 171 10.80 -2.68 -13.85
N LEU A 172 10.46 -3.90 -13.45
CA LEU A 172 11.31 -4.76 -12.63
C LEU A 172 12.25 -5.63 -13.45
N GLY A 173 12.15 -5.61 -14.77
CA GLY A 173 13.02 -6.38 -15.66
C GLY A 173 12.64 -7.87 -15.80
N HIS A 174 11.39 -8.18 -15.59
CA HIS A 174 10.88 -9.57 -15.69
C HIS A 174 10.17 -9.87 -16.98
#